data_6ac886b230fd91a5daaf7109ea89e9a2
#
_entry.id   6ac886b230fd91a5daaf7109ea89e9a2
#
_cell.length_a   1.000
_cell.length_b   1.000
_cell.length_c   1.000
_cell.angle_alpha   90.00
_cell.angle_beta   90.00
_cell.angle_gamma   90.00
#
_symmetry.space_group_name_H-M   'P 1'
#
loop_
_entity.id
_entity.type
_entity.pdbx_description
1 polymer ?
#
loop_
_entity_poly.entity_id
_entity_poly.type
_entity_poly.pdbx_seq_one_letter_code
_entity_poly.pdbx_strand_id
1 'polypeptide(L)'
;MDISLIGVVGALVMYGVSVSPSLLARSWQWHAVASGVLSAVGYIVGLTIQRFYALVVPRLGVEITAPQSVSIAFRAVLLLGFFLWFLRWLLQSYRERKRANHLVGMRGETLGEYLLGTVCAFILMMALLGVAWGLQWIGRAIVSVLSQWMHMVFALALSLLILVVIVYALTSQVLLKLGINFFTRHARKMNNRTAKGIVQPQVPERSGSPQSRSSWRAVGGQGRVFLGRGPSRADIEAVTGCAAMEPIRVYAGMPEEGQSLQSAADLVVEELHRTGAFDRAVILIATSTGSGWVDEWQVQPLEYLTCGNCATASMQYSFVPSSINFLTDLDVSEESAVILFETIRRAVDEIPEDRRPALFVCGESLGAYASQHVFSGIVDVLSRTDGALWVGTPAFTPMHAELTAIRHRGSPEVAPVVANGRHVRFVNVPENLWADVYGRELGDWNYPRVVYAQHPSDPVVWWNSELVWHKPDWISEKVDGDVSPHMQYTRGATYIQVLVDMPVAGTAPGGHGHTYHEELIPLWEAILGLREDEKNAGSHFGLDSQWIQDDTHEKIGRAIRDNLSRSERQ
;
A
#
# COMPACT_ATOMS: atom_id res chain seq x y z
N MET A 1 -9.75 -42.03 -4.28
CA MET A 1 -10.30 -40.85 -3.57
C MET A 1 -11.70 -40.59 -4.09
N ASP A 2 -12.69 -40.81 -3.27
CA ASP A 2 -14.05 -40.42 -3.66
C ASP A 2 -14.15 -38.89 -3.59
N ILE A 3 -14.54 -38.30 -4.71
CA ILE A 3 -14.71 -36.85 -4.80
C ILE A 3 -15.91 -36.46 -3.92
N SER A 4 -15.69 -35.57 -2.95
CA SER A 4 -16.74 -35.04 -2.09
C SER A 4 -17.64 -34.08 -2.87
N LEU A 5 -18.92 -34.42 -3.03
CA LEU A 5 -19.89 -33.52 -3.67
C LEU A 5 -20.03 -32.21 -2.89
N ILE A 6 -20.10 -32.27 -1.55
CA ILE A 6 -20.19 -31.07 -0.69
C ILE A 6 -18.88 -30.27 -0.78
N GLY A 7 -17.72 -30.96 -0.92
CA GLY A 7 -16.45 -30.31 -1.20
C GLY A 7 -16.44 -29.55 -2.52
N VAL A 8 -16.96 -30.15 -3.60
CA VAL A 8 -17.07 -29.49 -4.92
C VAL A 8 -17.99 -28.26 -4.84
N VAL A 9 -19.15 -28.39 -4.20
CA VAL A 9 -20.08 -27.26 -3.98
C VAL A 9 -19.38 -26.14 -3.21
N GLY A 10 -18.65 -26.47 -2.12
CA GLY A 10 -17.88 -25.50 -1.34
C GLY A 10 -16.81 -24.79 -2.17
N ALA A 11 -16.09 -25.54 -3.01
CA ALA A 11 -15.09 -24.97 -3.94
C ALA A 11 -15.72 -24.00 -4.94
N LEU A 12 -16.85 -24.35 -5.55
CA LEU A 12 -17.56 -23.50 -6.49
C LEU A 12 -18.13 -22.24 -5.83
N VAL A 13 -18.70 -22.34 -4.63
CA VAL A 13 -19.18 -21.18 -3.87
C VAL A 13 -18.01 -20.22 -3.57
N MET A 14 -16.89 -20.73 -3.08
CA MET A 14 -15.73 -19.89 -2.78
C MET A 14 -15.03 -19.34 -4.04
N TYR A 15 -15.09 -20.06 -5.16
CA TYR A 15 -14.74 -19.53 -6.47
C TYR A 15 -15.62 -18.33 -6.84
N GLY A 16 -16.94 -18.46 -6.72
CA GLY A 16 -17.88 -17.37 -6.97
C GLY A 16 -17.62 -16.14 -6.08
N VAL A 17 -17.30 -16.36 -4.79
CA VAL A 17 -16.88 -15.28 -3.87
C VAL A 17 -15.60 -14.63 -4.37
N SER A 18 -14.60 -15.40 -4.79
CA SER A 18 -13.31 -14.86 -5.26
C SER A 18 -13.43 -13.95 -6.47
N VAL A 19 -14.39 -14.24 -7.37
CA VAL A 19 -14.62 -13.45 -8.59
C VAL A 19 -15.65 -12.33 -8.40
N SER A 20 -16.21 -12.15 -7.20
CA SER A 20 -17.04 -11.00 -6.88
C SER A 20 -16.23 -9.69 -6.88
N PRO A 21 -16.87 -8.51 -7.00
CA PRO A 21 -16.19 -7.23 -6.97
C PRO A 21 -15.30 -7.07 -5.75
N SER A 22 -14.11 -6.55 -5.96
CA SER A 22 -13.12 -6.15 -4.97
C SER A 22 -12.72 -4.69 -5.21
N LEU A 23 -11.63 -4.21 -4.62
CA LEU A 23 -11.18 -2.82 -4.76
C LEU A 23 -10.69 -2.52 -6.18
N LEU A 24 -9.88 -3.40 -6.77
CA LEU A 24 -9.25 -3.17 -8.07
C LEU A 24 -9.46 -4.31 -9.08
N ALA A 25 -9.21 -3.98 -10.35
CA ALA A 25 -9.14 -4.94 -11.44
C ALA A 25 -7.88 -5.82 -11.31
N ARG A 26 -8.07 -7.11 -11.15
CA ARG A 26 -6.96 -8.08 -11.10
C ARG A 26 -6.52 -8.49 -12.49
N SER A 27 -5.23 -8.73 -12.68
CA SER A 27 -4.76 -9.48 -13.84
C SER A 27 -5.07 -10.98 -13.68
N TRP A 28 -5.06 -11.73 -14.79
CA TRP A 28 -5.39 -13.16 -14.79
C TRP A 28 -4.56 -13.99 -13.81
N GLN A 29 -3.30 -13.60 -13.56
CA GLN A 29 -2.43 -14.28 -12.59
C GLN A 29 -2.98 -14.16 -11.16
N TRP A 30 -3.35 -12.95 -10.75
CA TRP A 30 -3.89 -12.69 -9.41
C TRP A 30 -5.32 -13.20 -9.25
N HIS A 31 -6.09 -13.21 -10.34
CA HIS A 31 -7.35 -13.93 -10.42
C HIS A 31 -7.12 -15.43 -10.12
N ALA A 32 -6.15 -16.07 -10.78
CA ALA A 32 -5.82 -17.48 -10.56
C ALA A 32 -5.43 -17.75 -9.11
N VAL A 33 -4.61 -16.90 -8.51
CA VAL A 33 -4.17 -17.04 -7.10
C VAL A 33 -5.37 -16.94 -6.15
N ALA A 34 -6.15 -15.86 -6.23
CA ALA A 34 -7.31 -15.67 -5.35
C ALA A 34 -8.31 -16.82 -5.47
N SER A 35 -8.67 -17.15 -6.71
CA SER A 35 -9.70 -18.17 -6.98
C SER A 35 -9.23 -19.58 -6.65
N GLY A 36 -7.95 -19.90 -6.91
CA GLY A 36 -7.38 -21.20 -6.59
C GLY A 36 -7.30 -21.44 -5.08
N VAL A 37 -6.81 -20.45 -4.34
CA VAL A 37 -6.70 -20.52 -2.86
C VAL A 37 -8.08 -20.63 -2.22
N LEU A 38 -9.01 -19.72 -2.57
CA LEU A 38 -10.35 -19.73 -1.98
C LEU A 38 -11.15 -20.98 -2.34
N SER A 39 -11.02 -21.49 -3.58
CA SER A 39 -11.65 -22.76 -3.97
C SER A 39 -11.09 -23.95 -3.19
N ALA A 40 -9.78 -24.00 -2.94
CA ALA A 40 -9.17 -25.06 -2.11
C ALA A 40 -9.69 -25.01 -0.68
N VAL A 41 -9.79 -23.82 -0.09
CA VAL A 41 -10.40 -23.62 1.24
C VAL A 41 -11.86 -24.08 1.24
N GLY A 42 -12.65 -23.67 0.24
CA GLY A 42 -14.05 -24.08 0.10
C GLY A 42 -14.22 -25.59 0.01
N TYR A 43 -13.35 -26.28 -0.76
CA TYR A 43 -13.35 -27.73 -0.85
C TYR A 43 -13.07 -28.39 0.50
N ILE A 44 -12.04 -27.91 1.23
CA ILE A 44 -11.67 -28.45 2.54
C ILE A 44 -12.81 -28.25 3.54
N VAL A 45 -13.42 -27.08 3.59
CA VAL A 45 -14.58 -26.78 4.46
C VAL A 45 -15.74 -27.72 4.12
N GLY A 46 -16.09 -27.86 2.85
CA GLY A 46 -17.16 -28.74 2.41
C GLY A 46 -16.89 -30.21 2.74
N LEU A 47 -15.64 -30.67 2.59
CA LEU A 47 -15.21 -32.02 2.98
C LEU A 47 -15.34 -32.23 4.50
N THR A 48 -14.99 -31.22 5.29
CA THR A 48 -15.11 -31.26 6.75
C THR A 48 -16.57 -31.35 7.18
N ILE A 49 -17.45 -30.58 6.55
CA ILE A 49 -18.91 -30.64 6.78
C ILE A 49 -19.43 -32.04 6.42
N GLN A 50 -19.03 -32.60 5.30
CA GLN A 50 -19.45 -33.95 4.89
C GLN A 50 -19.03 -35.01 5.88
N ARG A 51 -17.78 -34.94 6.40
CA ARG A 51 -17.28 -35.89 7.40
C ARG A 51 -18.00 -35.74 8.75
N PHE A 52 -18.25 -34.49 9.16
CA PHE A 52 -19.01 -34.20 10.38
C PHE A 52 -20.44 -34.76 10.27
N TYR A 53 -21.11 -34.52 9.15
CA TYR A 53 -22.43 -35.10 8.87
C TYR A 53 -22.42 -36.62 8.96
N ALA A 54 -21.47 -37.29 8.29
CA ALA A 54 -21.34 -38.75 8.32
C ALA A 54 -21.04 -39.31 9.71
N LEU A 55 -20.42 -38.52 10.60
CA LEU A 55 -20.11 -38.93 11.97
C LEU A 55 -21.30 -38.75 12.94
N VAL A 56 -22.05 -37.65 12.81
CA VAL A 56 -23.05 -37.22 13.79
C VAL A 56 -24.45 -37.77 13.47
N VAL A 57 -24.89 -37.71 12.21
CA VAL A 57 -26.27 -38.05 11.84
C VAL A 57 -26.62 -39.51 12.14
N PRO A 58 -25.79 -40.51 11.88
CA PRO A 58 -26.09 -41.89 12.26
C PRO A 58 -26.26 -42.08 13.80
N ARG A 59 -25.54 -41.27 14.60
CA ARG A 59 -25.64 -41.34 16.08
C ARG A 59 -26.93 -40.73 16.61
N LEU A 60 -27.59 -39.86 15.85
CA LEU A 60 -28.88 -39.25 16.19
C LEU A 60 -30.09 -40.16 15.86
N GLY A 61 -29.87 -41.35 15.28
CA GLY A 61 -30.91 -42.29 14.92
C GLY A 61 -31.83 -41.76 13.79
N VAL A 62 -31.38 -40.75 13.03
CA VAL A 62 -32.14 -40.21 11.90
C VAL A 62 -31.78 -40.97 10.63
N GLU A 63 -32.66 -41.89 10.22
CA GLU A 63 -32.57 -42.54 8.91
C GLU A 63 -33.59 -41.89 7.94
N ILE A 64 -33.05 -41.19 6.92
CA ILE A 64 -33.86 -40.67 5.84
C ILE A 64 -33.99 -41.76 4.77
N THR A 65 -35.05 -42.54 4.83
CA THR A 65 -35.38 -43.58 3.83
C THR A 65 -36.27 -42.97 2.75
N ALA A 66 -35.73 -42.81 1.56
CA ALA A 66 -36.49 -42.42 0.37
C ALA A 66 -36.28 -43.47 -0.76
N PRO A 67 -37.27 -43.75 -1.59
CA PRO A 67 -37.08 -44.58 -2.78
C PRO A 67 -35.92 -44.06 -3.64
N GLN A 68 -35.09 -44.94 -4.15
CA GLN A 68 -33.88 -44.59 -4.90
C GLN A 68 -34.14 -43.60 -6.05
N SER A 69 -35.24 -43.79 -6.79
CA SER A 69 -35.70 -42.94 -7.88
C SER A 69 -36.01 -41.50 -7.42
N VAL A 70 -36.68 -41.37 -6.25
CA VAL A 70 -36.99 -40.07 -5.65
C VAL A 70 -35.71 -39.35 -5.16
N SER A 71 -34.81 -40.09 -4.55
CA SER A 71 -33.52 -39.57 -4.13
C SER A 71 -32.66 -39.07 -5.29
N ILE A 72 -32.62 -39.83 -6.42
CA ILE A 72 -31.89 -39.43 -7.62
C ILE A 72 -32.55 -38.20 -8.25
N ALA A 73 -33.88 -38.18 -8.42
CA ALA A 73 -34.59 -37.03 -8.97
C ALA A 73 -34.40 -35.77 -8.13
N PHE A 74 -34.51 -35.89 -6.81
CA PHE A 74 -34.27 -34.75 -5.89
C PHE A 74 -32.86 -34.21 -5.98
N ARG A 75 -31.84 -35.08 -6.01
CA ARG A 75 -30.44 -34.66 -6.19
C ARG A 75 -30.21 -33.97 -7.52
N ALA A 76 -30.80 -34.49 -8.61
CA ALA A 76 -30.69 -33.89 -9.94
C ALA A 76 -31.31 -32.49 -9.99
N VAL A 77 -32.50 -32.31 -9.38
CA VAL A 77 -33.17 -31.00 -9.29
C VAL A 77 -32.35 -30.02 -8.47
N LEU A 78 -31.81 -30.45 -7.32
CA LEU A 78 -30.94 -29.60 -6.49
C LEU A 78 -29.66 -29.19 -7.22
N LEU A 79 -29.01 -30.14 -7.93
CA LEU A 79 -27.78 -29.84 -8.68
C LEU A 79 -28.07 -28.92 -9.86
N LEU A 80 -29.16 -29.10 -10.58
CA LEU A 80 -29.57 -28.22 -11.67
C LEU A 80 -29.92 -26.82 -11.14
N GLY A 81 -30.67 -26.72 -10.05
CA GLY A 81 -31.01 -25.45 -9.40
C GLY A 81 -29.75 -24.71 -8.92
N PHE A 82 -28.83 -25.44 -8.28
CA PHE A 82 -27.54 -24.89 -7.87
C PHE A 82 -26.71 -24.42 -9.09
N PHE A 83 -26.66 -25.21 -10.16
CA PHE A 83 -25.92 -24.86 -11.37
C PHE A 83 -26.45 -23.58 -12.02
N LEU A 84 -27.77 -23.47 -12.18
CA LEU A 84 -28.42 -22.30 -12.77
C LEU A 84 -28.22 -21.05 -11.88
N TRP A 85 -28.37 -21.21 -10.58
CA TRP A 85 -28.09 -20.13 -9.62
C TRP A 85 -26.63 -19.70 -9.68
N PHE A 86 -25.69 -20.64 -9.68
CA PHE A 86 -24.25 -20.39 -9.76
C PHE A 86 -23.86 -19.71 -11.08
N LEU A 87 -24.39 -20.17 -12.20
CA LEU A 87 -24.16 -19.55 -13.51
C LEU A 87 -24.68 -18.09 -13.54
N ARG A 88 -25.90 -17.88 -13.02
CA ARG A 88 -26.43 -16.52 -12.87
C ARG A 88 -25.53 -15.64 -12.02
N TRP A 89 -25.05 -16.16 -10.87
CA TRP A 89 -24.15 -15.45 -9.98
C TRP A 89 -22.82 -15.10 -10.66
N LEU A 90 -22.20 -16.02 -11.38
CA LEU A 90 -20.98 -15.76 -12.15
C LEU A 90 -21.19 -14.67 -13.21
N LEU A 91 -22.27 -14.73 -13.96
CA LEU A 91 -22.58 -13.72 -14.97
C LEU A 91 -22.80 -12.34 -14.34
N GLN A 92 -23.46 -12.28 -13.20
CA GLN A 92 -23.66 -11.05 -12.45
C GLN A 92 -22.32 -10.52 -11.91
N SER A 93 -21.52 -11.35 -11.26
CA SER A 93 -20.19 -10.98 -10.73
C SER A 93 -19.27 -10.47 -11.84
N TYR A 94 -19.27 -11.10 -13.02
CA TYR A 94 -18.50 -10.63 -14.17
C TYR A 94 -18.94 -9.22 -14.63
N ARG A 95 -20.25 -8.97 -14.69
CA ARG A 95 -20.78 -7.65 -15.06
C ARG A 95 -20.42 -6.58 -14.04
N GLU A 96 -20.54 -6.90 -12.74
CA GLU A 96 -20.21 -5.96 -11.66
C GLU A 96 -18.69 -5.68 -11.59
N ARG A 97 -17.85 -6.69 -11.81
CA ARG A 97 -16.39 -6.46 -11.96
C ARG A 97 -16.08 -5.53 -13.11
N LYS A 98 -16.72 -5.73 -14.27
CA LYS A 98 -16.52 -4.83 -15.40
C LYS A 98 -16.92 -3.39 -15.09
N ARG A 99 -18.00 -3.20 -14.32
CA ARG A 99 -18.41 -1.86 -13.84
C ARG A 99 -17.40 -1.29 -12.85
N ALA A 100 -16.94 -2.10 -11.88
CA ALA A 100 -15.91 -1.68 -10.93
C ALA A 100 -14.61 -1.23 -11.63
N ASN A 101 -14.19 -1.96 -12.68
CA ASN A 101 -13.03 -1.58 -13.47
C ASN A 101 -13.19 -0.22 -14.17
N HIS A 102 -14.41 0.10 -14.62
CA HIS A 102 -14.70 1.41 -15.20
C HIS A 102 -14.66 2.54 -14.17
N LEU A 103 -15.04 2.28 -12.91
CA LEU A 103 -14.99 3.30 -11.83
C LEU A 103 -13.56 3.76 -11.56
N VAL A 104 -12.60 2.83 -11.60
CA VAL A 104 -11.16 3.12 -11.39
C VAL A 104 -10.39 3.35 -12.70
N GLY A 105 -11.07 3.46 -13.85
CA GLY A 105 -10.42 3.69 -15.14
C GLY A 105 -9.46 2.57 -15.60
N MET A 106 -9.47 1.40 -14.95
CA MET A 106 -8.57 0.28 -15.27
C MET A 106 -9.12 -0.57 -16.42
N ARG A 107 -8.20 -1.10 -17.23
CA ARG A 107 -8.55 -2.13 -18.21
C ARG A 107 -8.90 -3.42 -17.51
N GLY A 108 -10.15 -3.88 -17.66
CA GLY A 108 -10.59 -5.19 -17.16
C GLY A 108 -10.00 -6.36 -17.96
N GLU A 109 -10.04 -7.55 -17.36
CA GLU A 109 -9.67 -8.79 -18.03
C GLU A 109 -10.53 -9.01 -19.29
N THR A 110 -9.91 -9.46 -20.37
CA THR A 110 -10.61 -10.02 -21.55
C THR A 110 -11.21 -11.38 -21.20
N LEU A 111 -12.16 -11.85 -21.97
CA LEU A 111 -12.74 -13.18 -21.77
C LEU A 111 -11.68 -14.30 -21.82
N GLY A 112 -10.67 -14.16 -22.71
CA GLY A 112 -9.57 -15.10 -22.80
C GLY A 112 -8.69 -15.11 -21.55
N GLU A 113 -8.34 -13.95 -21.01
CA GLU A 113 -7.59 -13.80 -19.76
C GLU A 113 -8.38 -14.36 -18.57
N TYR A 114 -9.69 -14.09 -18.51
CA TYR A 114 -10.57 -14.65 -17.47
C TYR A 114 -10.61 -16.18 -17.51
N LEU A 115 -10.76 -16.78 -18.69
CA LEU A 115 -10.76 -18.24 -18.85
C LEU A 115 -9.38 -18.84 -18.49
N LEU A 116 -8.29 -18.20 -18.92
CA LEU A 116 -6.93 -18.62 -18.56
C LEU A 116 -6.73 -18.58 -17.04
N GLY A 117 -7.14 -17.48 -16.40
CA GLY A 117 -7.10 -17.33 -14.93
C GLY A 117 -7.89 -18.43 -14.21
N THR A 118 -9.09 -18.77 -14.75
CA THR A 118 -9.93 -19.85 -14.20
C THR A 118 -9.27 -21.22 -14.34
N VAL A 119 -8.65 -21.54 -15.47
CA VAL A 119 -7.92 -22.81 -15.66
C VAL A 119 -6.72 -22.88 -14.71
N CYS A 120 -5.94 -21.81 -14.62
CA CYS A 120 -4.81 -21.73 -13.69
C CYS A 120 -5.26 -21.82 -12.22
N ALA A 121 -6.42 -21.22 -11.87
CA ALA A 121 -7.01 -21.35 -10.53
C ALA A 121 -7.33 -22.80 -10.19
N PHE A 122 -7.94 -23.53 -11.14
CA PHE A 122 -8.22 -24.96 -10.96
C PHE A 122 -6.93 -25.78 -10.75
N ILE A 123 -5.90 -25.53 -11.56
CA ILE A 123 -4.59 -26.20 -11.40
C ILE A 123 -3.99 -25.90 -10.02
N LEU A 124 -4.01 -24.64 -9.60
CA LEU A 124 -3.52 -24.22 -8.28
C LEU A 124 -4.33 -24.87 -7.15
N MET A 125 -5.65 -24.89 -7.25
CA MET A 125 -6.52 -25.59 -6.29
C MET A 125 -6.12 -27.07 -6.17
N MET A 126 -5.94 -27.76 -7.29
CA MET A 126 -5.56 -29.19 -7.31
C MET A 126 -4.17 -29.40 -6.68
N ALA A 127 -3.23 -28.49 -6.94
CA ALA A 127 -1.90 -28.54 -6.34
C ALA A 127 -1.96 -28.37 -4.81
N LEU A 128 -2.74 -27.38 -4.32
CA LEU A 128 -2.93 -27.15 -2.89
C LEU A 128 -3.62 -28.32 -2.18
N LEU A 129 -4.65 -28.90 -2.82
CA LEU A 129 -5.32 -30.09 -2.30
C LEU A 129 -4.38 -31.31 -2.31
N GLY A 130 -3.50 -31.43 -3.32
CA GLY A 130 -2.45 -32.46 -3.37
C GLY A 130 -1.46 -32.34 -2.21
N VAL A 131 -1.01 -31.11 -1.90
CA VAL A 131 -0.16 -30.83 -0.73
C VAL A 131 -0.90 -31.19 0.57
N ALA A 132 -2.15 -30.76 0.73
CA ALA A 132 -2.94 -31.08 1.91
C ALA A 132 -3.13 -32.60 2.08
N TRP A 133 -3.35 -33.33 0.98
CA TRP A 133 -3.43 -34.77 1.00
C TRP A 133 -2.10 -35.44 1.35
N GLY A 134 -1.00 -34.96 0.81
CA GLY A 134 0.36 -35.42 1.16
C GLY A 134 0.65 -35.23 2.65
N LEU A 135 0.32 -34.09 3.22
CA LEU A 135 0.45 -33.83 4.66
C LEU A 135 -0.43 -34.77 5.49
N GLN A 136 -1.65 -35.05 5.06
CA GLN A 136 -2.52 -36.03 5.72
C GLN A 136 -1.93 -37.45 5.66
N TRP A 137 -1.34 -37.82 4.53
CA TRP A 137 -0.68 -39.15 4.38
C TRP A 137 0.52 -39.26 5.32
N ILE A 138 1.37 -38.24 5.37
CA ILE A 138 2.51 -38.16 6.31
C ILE A 138 2.02 -38.27 7.76
N GLY A 139 0.98 -37.48 8.11
CA GLY A 139 0.40 -37.52 9.46
C GLY A 139 -0.11 -38.91 9.85
N ARG A 140 -0.79 -39.61 8.94
CA ARG A 140 -1.25 -40.99 9.20
C ARG A 140 -0.09 -41.94 9.37
N ALA A 141 0.98 -41.83 8.59
CA ALA A 141 2.18 -42.62 8.73
C ALA A 141 2.83 -42.40 10.11
N ILE A 142 2.95 -41.14 10.55
CA ILE A 142 3.48 -40.83 11.89
C ILE A 142 2.58 -41.41 12.98
N VAL A 143 1.26 -41.25 12.89
CA VAL A 143 0.32 -41.84 13.86
C VAL A 143 0.45 -43.37 13.92
N SER A 144 0.57 -44.06 12.77
CA SER A 144 0.70 -45.52 12.73
C SER A 144 1.96 -46.02 13.42
N VAL A 145 3.05 -45.23 13.38
CA VAL A 145 4.29 -45.56 14.10
C VAL A 145 4.14 -45.27 15.60
N LEU A 146 3.66 -44.08 15.95
CA LEU A 146 3.54 -43.63 17.34
C LEU A 146 2.52 -44.45 18.15
N SER A 147 1.44 -44.91 17.52
CA SER A 147 0.40 -45.72 18.17
C SER A 147 0.87 -47.09 18.61
N GLN A 148 2.05 -47.55 18.15
CA GLN A 148 2.70 -48.78 18.64
C GLN A 148 3.31 -48.60 20.04
N TRP A 149 3.63 -47.38 20.43
CA TRP A 149 4.36 -47.05 21.66
C TRP A 149 3.52 -46.27 22.67
N MET A 150 2.41 -45.64 22.23
CA MET A 150 1.57 -44.80 23.07
C MET A 150 0.09 -44.87 22.70
N HIS A 151 -0.76 -44.42 23.62
CA HIS A 151 -2.21 -44.38 23.36
C HIS A 151 -2.55 -43.46 22.15
N MET A 152 -3.54 -43.85 21.36
CA MET A 152 -3.95 -43.21 20.10
C MET A 152 -4.15 -41.68 20.20
N VAL A 153 -4.71 -41.20 21.32
CA VAL A 153 -4.93 -39.76 21.54
C VAL A 153 -3.60 -39.00 21.61
N PHE A 154 -2.62 -39.53 22.33
CA PHE A 154 -1.28 -38.94 22.41
C PHE A 154 -0.52 -39.05 21.08
N ALA A 155 -0.67 -40.16 20.36
CA ALA A 155 -0.09 -40.34 19.02
C ALA A 155 -0.65 -39.31 18.02
N LEU A 156 -1.96 -39.00 18.05
CA LEU A 156 -2.58 -37.98 17.24
C LEU A 156 -2.08 -36.57 17.58
N ALA A 157 -2.03 -36.24 18.88
CA ALA A 157 -1.57 -34.92 19.35
C ALA A 157 -0.10 -34.67 18.96
N LEU A 158 0.77 -35.68 19.21
CA LEU A 158 2.19 -35.60 18.86
C LEU A 158 2.41 -35.55 17.35
N SER A 159 1.66 -36.32 16.56
CA SER A 159 1.69 -36.24 15.09
C SER A 159 1.31 -34.85 14.56
N LEU A 160 0.28 -34.25 15.12
CA LEU A 160 -0.12 -32.87 14.76
C LEU A 160 1.01 -31.88 15.10
N LEU A 161 1.60 -31.99 16.29
CA LEU A 161 2.72 -31.13 16.70
C LEU A 161 3.92 -31.29 15.74
N ILE A 162 4.30 -32.54 15.42
CA ILE A 162 5.40 -32.83 14.48
C ILE A 162 5.09 -32.21 13.09
N LEU A 163 3.86 -32.36 12.57
CA LEU A 163 3.47 -31.77 11.30
C LEU A 163 3.54 -30.25 11.33
N VAL A 164 3.04 -29.61 12.38
CA VAL A 164 3.13 -28.16 12.55
C VAL A 164 4.58 -27.70 12.56
N VAL A 165 5.46 -28.37 13.29
CA VAL A 165 6.90 -28.07 13.34
C VAL A 165 7.55 -28.25 11.96
N ILE A 166 7.25 -29.35 11.25
CA ILE A 166 7.79 -29.60 9.90
C ILE A 166 7.32 -28.51 8.92
N VAL A 167 6.02 -28.19 8.90
CA VAL A 167 5.47 -27.16 8.02
C VAL A 167 6.07 -25.81 8.36
N TYR A 168 6.15 -25.46 9.64
CA TYR A 168 6.77 -24.22 10.09
C TYR A 168 8.25 -24.14 9.67
N ALA A 169 9.03 -25.19 9.92
CA ALA A 169 10.44 -25.24 9.55
C ALA A 169 10.63 -25.14 8.03
N LEU A 170 9.82 -25.85 7.25
CA LEU A 170 9.89 -25.83 5.79
C LEU A 170 9.52 -24.45 5.24
N THR A 171 8.45 -23.83 5.73
CA THR A 171 8.00 -22.52 5.26
C THR A 171 8.92 -21.41 5.75
N SER A 172 9.24 -21.33 7.04
CA SER A 172 10.02 -20.22 7.61
C SER A 172 11.52 -20.33 7.34
N GLN A 173 12.10 -21.53 7.47
CA GLN A 173 13.55 -21.70 7.38
C GLN A 173 14.05 -22.02 5.97
N VAL A 174 13.21 -22.62 5.12
CA VAL A 174 13.63 -23.01 3.77
C VAL A 174 13.00 -22.06 2.74
N LEU A 175 11.69 -22.09 2.57
CA LEU A 175 11.03 -21.34 1.48
C LEU A 175 11.17 -19.82 1.66
N LEU A 176 10.91 -19.31 2.87
CA LEU A 176 10.99 -17.87 3.13
C LEU A 176 12.43 -17.38 3.01
N LYS A 177 13.41 -18.07 3.64
CA LYS A 177 14.83 -17.68 3.54
C LYS A 177 15.38 -17.78 2.12
N LEU A 178 15.05 -18.83 1.38
CA LEU A 178 15.48 -18.95 -0.03
C LEU A 178 14.85 -17.84 -0.88
N GLY A 179 13.56 -17.54 -0.67
CA GLY A 179 12.85 -16.47 -1.34
C GLY A 179 13.49 -15.12 -1.02
N ILE A 180 13.63 -14.76 0.25
CA ILE A 180 14.24 -13.51 0.70
C ILE A 180 15.66 -13.39 0.12
N ASN A 181 16.50 -14.41 0.22
CA ASN A 181 17.86 -14.37 -0.30
C ASN A 181 17.92 -14.19 -1.82
N PHE A 182 17.01 -14.82 -2.56
CA PHE A 182 16.90 -14.65 -4.01
C PHE A 182 16.50 -13.21 -4.35
N PHE A 183 15.46 -12.68 -3.71
CA PHE A 183 14.99 -11.31 -3.92
C PHE A 183 16.02 -10.27 -3.49
N THR A 184 16.68 -10.44 -2.34
CA THR A 184 17.72 -9.52 -1.85
C THR A 184 18.92 -9.47 -2.79
N ARG A 185 19.38 -10.60 -3.31
CA ARG A 185 20.47 -10.63 -4.30
C ARG A 185 20.08 -9.92 -5.59
N HIS A 186 18.86 -10.12 -6.07
CA HIS A 186 18.35 -9.45 -7.26
C HIS A 186 18.18 -7.95 -7.02
N ALA A 187 17.60 -7.55 -5.91
CA ALA A 187 17.39 -6.16 -5.50
C ALA A 187 18.73 -5.41 -5.34
N ARG A 188 19.75 -6.02 -4.70
CA ARG A 188 21.11 -5.46 -4.62
C ARG A 188 21.72 -5.25 -6.00
N LYS A 189 21.53 -6.18 -6.93
CA LYS A 189 22.00 -6.02 -8.32
C LYS A 189 21.28 -4.87 -9.03
N MET A 190 19.99 -4.72 -8.81
CA MET A 190 19.21 -3.59 -9.36
C MET A 190 19.63 -2.26 -8.74
N ASN A 191 19.88 -2.20 -7.43
CA ASN A 191 20.35 -0.99 -6.75
C ASN A 191 21.71 -0.48 -7.27
N ASN A 192 22.56 -1.38 -7.80
CA ASN A 192 23.83 -1.00 -8.40
C ASN A 192 23.70 -0.50 -9.85
N ARG A 193 22.52 -0.60 -10.47
CA ARG A 193 22.28 -0.15 -11.85
C ARG A 193 21.67 1.25 -11.83
N THR A 194 22.12 2.10 -12.78
CA THR A 194 21.44 3.35 -13.07
C THR A 194 20.28 3.06 -14.02
N ALA A 195 19.10 3.56 -13.72
CA ALA A 195 17.95 3.43 -14.61
C ALA A 195 18.24 4.16 -15.94
N LYS A 196 17.61 3.67 -17.02
CA LYS A 196 17.76 4.28 -18.35
C LYS A 196 17.30 5.74 -18.30
N GLY A 197 18.01 6.63 -18.97
CA GLY A 197 17.70 8.07 -19.02
C GLY A 197 18.07 8.87 -17.76
N ILE A 198 18.60 8.23 -16.70
CA ILE A 198 19.06 8.92 -15.50
C ILE A 198 20.52 9.32 -15.64
N VAL A 199 20.78 10.61 -15.47
CA VAL A 199 22.11 11.22 -15.62
C VAL A 199 22.56 11.80 -14.28
N GLN A 200 23.87 11.74 -14.02
CA GLN A 200 24.47 12.34 -12.83
C GLN A 200 24.27 13.87 -12.84
N PRO A 201 23.71 14.44 -11.75
CA PRO A 201 23.53 15.88 -11.66
C PRO A 201 24.88 16.60 -11.65
N GLN A 202 24.95 17.76 -12.30
CA GLN A 202 26.16 18.59 -12.34
C GLN A 202 26.06 19.82 -11.41
N VAL A 203 24.85 20.11 -10.92
CA VAL A 203 24.59 21.25 -10.04
C VAL A 203 24.96 20.92 -8.58
N PRO A 204 25.56 21.87 -7.83
CA PRO A 204 26.00 21.61 -6.46
C PRO A 204 24.85 21.37 -5.49
N GLU A 205 23.64 21.81 -5.79
CA GLU A 205 22.42 21.66 -4.99
C GLU A 205 21.95 20.20 -4.87
N ARG A 206 22.52 19.27 -5.63
CA ARG A 206 22.11 17.86 -5.60
C ARG A 206 23.23 16.96 -5.09
N SER A 207 22.89 16.03 -4.20
CA SER A 207 23.79 14.93 -3.84
C SER A 207 24.18 14.10 -5.06
N GLY A 208 25.36 13.47 -5.01
CA GLY A 208 25.89 12.72 -6.14
C GLY A 208 26.47 13.58 -7.26
N SER A 209 26.42 14.92 -7.19
CA SER A 209 27.15 15.86 -8.06
C SER A 209 28.65 15.78 -7.81
N PRO A 210 29.50 16.37 -8.68
CA PRO A 210 30.96 16.39 -8.47
C PRO A 210 31.40 17.03 -7.16
N GLN A 211 30.60 17.92 -6.58
CA GLN A 211 30.89 18.62 -5.31
C GLN A 211 30.29 17.89 -4.08
N SER A 212 29.46 16.86 -4.30
CA SER A 212 28.82 16.10 -3.24
C SER A 212 29.82 15.24 -2.45
N ARG A 213 29.62 15.13 -1.14
CA ARG A 213 30.32 14.16 -0.30
C ARG A 213 29.85 12.72 -0.55
N SER A 214 28.59 12.57 -1.00
CA SER A 214 28.03 11.29 -1.41
C SER A 214 28.34 11.03 -2.90
N SER A 215 29.13 10.00 -3.19
CA SER A 215 29.45 9.69 -4.59
C SER A 215 28.21 9.21 -5.34
N TRP A 216 28.13 9.50 -6.65
CA TRP A 216 27.02 9.04 -7.50
C TRP A 216 26.77 7.53 -7.45
N ARG A 217 27.82 6.75 -7.22
CA ARG A 217 27.71 5.30 -7.07
C ARG A 217 27.11 4.90 -5.73
N ALA A 218 27.45 5.61 -4.66
CA ALA A 218 27.03 5.29 -3.30
C ALA A 218 25.54 5.57 -3.05
N VAL A 219 24.93 6.55 -3.73
CA VAL A 219 23.52 6.89 -3.54
C VAL A 219 22.52 5.79 -3.96
N GLY A 220 22.98 4.70 -4.59
CA GLY A 220 22.12 3.57 -4.97
C GLY A 220 21.22 3.85 -6.18
N GLY A 221 20.47 2.83 -6.60
CA GLY A 221 19.62 2.91 -7.82
C GLY A 221 18.49 3.92 -7.68
N GLN A 222 17.73 3.86 -6.59
CA GLN A 222 16.62 4.77 -6.34
C GLN A 222 17.09 6.19 -6.01
N GLY A 223 18.17 6.33 -5.24
CA GLY A 223 18.79 7.63 -5.02
C GLY A 223 19.23 8.30 -6.33
N ARG A 224 19.79 7.53 -7.29
CA ARG A 224 20.12 8.08 -8.61
C ARG A 224 18.88 8.53 -9.39
N VAL A 225 17.78 7.81 -9.29
CA VAL A 225 16.50 8.21 -9.90
C VAL A 225 16.04 9.53 -9.30
N PHE A 226 15.95 9.61 -7.96
CA PHE A 226 15.53 10.79 -7.24
C PHE A 226 16.41 12.01 -7.55
N LEU A 227 17.73 11.85 -7.55
CA LEU A 227 18.68 12.95 -7.75
C LEU A 227 18.82 13.36 -9.22
N GLY A 228 18.65 12.43 -10.16
CA GLY A 228 18.76 12.67 -11.60
C GLY A 228 17.47 13.14 -12.26
N ARG A 229 16.33 13.03 -11.56
CA ARG A 229 15.02 13.57 -11.97
C ARG A 229 14.79 14.94 -11.31
N GLY A 230 13.57 15.41 -11.38
CA GLY A 230 13.15 16.67 -10.81
C GLY A 230 13.44 17.88 -11.69
N PRO A 231 12.70 18.97 -11.48
CA PRO A 231 12.83 20.17 -12.27
C PRO A 231 14.17 20.86 -11.98
N SER A 232 14.73 21.47 -13.01
CA SER A 232 15.77 22.47 -12.85
C SER A 232 15.15 23.84 -12.56
N ARG A 233 15.96 24.80 -12.10
CA ARG A 233 15.56 26.19 -11.99
C ARG A 233 14.87 26.68 -13.27
N ALA A 234 15.43 26.40 -14.45
CA ALA A 234 14.88 26.82 -15.72
C ALA A 234 13.51 26.17 -16.03
N ASP A 235 13.31 24.90 -15.65
CA ASP A 235 12.01 24.23 -15.81
C ASP A 235 10.95 24.89 -14.91
N ILE A 236 11.31 25.27 -13.69
CA ILE A 236 10.40 25.96 -12.75
C ILE A 236 10.05 27.35 -13.29
N GLU A 237 11.05 28.15 -13.70
CA GLU A 237 10.82 29.47 -14.29
C GLU A 237 9.91 29.41 -15.53
N ALA A 238 10.10 28.41 -16.38
CA ALA A 238 9.29 28.24 -17.59
C ALA A 238 7.83 27.90 -17.31
N VAL A 239 7.54 27.20 -16.21
CA VAL A 239 6.18 26.78 -15.82
C VAL A 239 5.47 27.82 -15.00
N THR A 240 6.17 28.42 -14.04
CA THR A 240 5.59 29.32 -13.02
C THR A 240 5.72 30.80 -13.38
N GLY A 241 6.75 31.18 -14.16
CA GLY A 241 7.10 32.57 -14.41
C GLY A 241 7.73 33.27 -13.20
N CYS A 242 7.90 32.58 -12.06
CA CYS A 242 8.56 33.17 -10.89
C CYS A 242 10.09 33.22 -11.06
N ALA A 243 10.77 34.06 -10.26
CA ALA A 243 12.23 34.01 -10.14
C ALA A 243 12.61 32.77 -9.30
N ALA A 244 12.97 31.68 -9.98
CA ALA A 244 13.20 30.42 -9.31
C ALA A 244 14.63 30.23 -8.80
N MET A 245 14.76 29.34 -7.81
CA MET A 245 16.02 28.77 -7.34
C MET A 245 16.17 27.34 -7.85
N GLU A 246 17.39 26.80 -7.87
CA GLU A 246 17.58 25.37 -8.11
C GLU A 246 17.13 24.61 -6.85
N PRO A 247 16.19 23.66 -6.95
CA PRO A 247 15.74 22.87 -5.79
C PRO A 247 16.89 22.02 -5.23
N ILE A 248 17.02 21.99 -3.92
CA ILE A 248 18.02 21.16 -3.26
C ILE A 248 17.45 19.74 -3.08
N ARG A 249 18.19 18.73 -3.54
CA ARG A 249 17.88 17.31 -3.31
C ARG A 249 19.05 16.61 -2.66
N VAL A 250 18.87 16.19 -1.41
CA VAL A 250 19.87 15.48 -0.62
C VAL A 250 19.43 14.03 -0.41
N TYR A 251 20.36 13.11 -0.67
CA TYR A 251 20.08 11.68 -0.52
C TYR A 251 21.32 10.90 -0.10
N ALA A 252 21.20 10.13 0.97
CA ALA A 252 22.19 9.13 1.36
C ALA A 252 21.74 7.73 0.93
N GLY A 253 22.60 7.00 0.22
CA GLY A 253 22.38 5.59 -0.09
C GLY A 253 22.54 4.69 1.14
N MET A 254 22.44 3.38 0.92
CA MET A 254 22.68 2.40 1.98
C MET A 254 24.05 2.61 2.61
N PRO A 255 24.15 2.58 3.96
CA PRO A 255 25.43 2.57 4.65
C PRO A 255 26.33 1.43 4.13
N GLU A 256 27.63 1.69 4.09
CA GLU A 256 28.62 0.67 3.78
C GLU A 256 28.67 -0.41 4.87
N GLU A 257 29.22 -1.57 4.53
CA GLU A 257 29.31 -2.68 5.46
C GLU A 257 30.11 -2.29 6.72
N GLY A 258 29.48 -2.40 7.88
CA GLY A 258 30.05 -1.96 9.16
C GLY A 258 29.69 -0.52 9.59
N GLN A 259 29.00 0.25 8.76
CA GLN A 259 28.41 1.53 9.12
C GLN A 259 26.94 1.38 9.57
N SER A 260 26.44 2.37 10.31
CA SER A 260 25.08 2.40 10.85
C SER A 260 24.15 3.30 10.02
N LEU A 261 22.83 3.17 10.22
CA LEU A 261 21.85 4.12 9.67
C LEU A 261 22.12 5.55 10.15
N GLN A 262 22.67 5.73 11.35
CA GLN A 262 23.07 7.05 11.86
C GLN A 262 24.13 7.70 10.96
N SER A 263 25.11 6.95 10.46
CA SER A 263 26.12 7.52 9.55
C SER A 263 25.54 7.99 8.20
N ALA A 264 24.46 7.36 7.75
CA ALA A 264 23.75 7.84 6.56
C ALA A 264 22.97 9.14 6.85
N ALA A 265 22.32 9.24 8.01
CA ALA A 265 21.63 10.45 8.42
C ALA A 265 22.60 11.62 8.68
N ASP A 266 23.77 11.34 9.28
CA ASP A 266 24.82 12.34 9.46
C ASP A 266 25.32 12.88 8.10
N LEU A 267 25.51 11.98 7.12
CA LEU A 267 25.85 12.36 5.74
C LEU A 267 24.76 13.23 5.08
N VAL A 268 23.47 12.95 5.35
CA VAL A 268 22.36 13.80 4.89
C VAL A 268 22.50 15.21 5.47
N VAL A 269 22.75 15.35 6.77
CA VAL A 269 22.92 16.68 7.41
C VAL A 269 24.17 17.40 6.88
N GLU A 270 25.27 16.69 6.66
CA GLU A 270 26.47 17.28 6.02
C GLU A 270 26.18 17.80 4.60
N GLU A 271 25.39 17.07 3.82
CA GLU A 271 24.97 17.50 2.47
C GLU A 271 23.98 18.68 2.54
N LEU A 272 23.05 18.73 3.52
CA LEU A 272 22.17 19.87 3.75
C LEU A 272 22.98 21.15 4.07
N HIS A 273 24.01 21.05 4.90
CA HIS A 273 24.92 22.18 5.14
C HIS A 273 25.69 22.59 3.89
N ARG A 274 26.26 21.63 3.17
CA ARG A 274 27.04 21.89 1.95
C ARG A 274 26.21 22.59 0.86
N THR A 275 24.94 22.23 0.73
CA THR A 275 24.04 22.76 -0.31
C THR A 275 23.38 24.07 0.08
N GLY A 276 23.53 24.54 1.32
CA GLY A 276 22.84 25.73 1.84
C GLY A 276 21.34 25.48 2.07
N ALA A 277 20.96 24.26 2.39
CA ALA A 277 19.55 23.89 2.59
C ALA A 277 18.89 24.63 3.77
N PHE A 278 19.66 24.95 4.79
CA PHE A 278 19.16 25.66 5.97
C PHE A 278 18.86 27.16 5.73
N ASP A 279 19.28 27.70 4.59
CA ASP A 279 18.92 29.05 4.13
C ASP A 279 17.70 29.06 3.19
N ARG A 280 17.07 27.89 2.93
CA ARG A 280 15.83 27.78 2.16
C ARG A 280 14.61 28.03 3.05
N ALA A 281 13.50 28.41 2.43
CA ALA A 281 12.24 28.60 3.16
C ALA A 281 11.69 27.29 3.74
N VAL A 282 11.89 26.18 3.04
CA VAL A 282 11.30 24.88 3.37
C VAL A 282 12.33 23.76 3.33
N ILE A 283 12.33 22.90 4.36
CA ILE A 283 12.97 21.58 4.34
C ILE A 283 11.89 20.51 4.41
N LEU A 284 11.89 19.60 3.44
CA LEU A 284 11.03 18.42 3.40
C LEU A 284 11.84 17.17 3.74
N ILE A 285 11.45 16.45 4.77
CA ILE A 285 11.96 15.10 5.06
C ILE A 285 11.04 14.10 4.37
N ALA A 286 11.50 13.55 3.25
CA ALA A 286 10.78 12.53 2.51
C ALA A 286 11.22 11.14 2.96
N THR A 287 10.39 10.46 3.75
CA THR A 287 10.67 9.10 4.20
C THR A 287 10.52 8.13 3.04
N SER A 288 11.63 7.52 2.63
CA SER A 288 11.66 6.58 1.50
C SER A 288 10.94 5.28 1.82
N THR A 289 10.48 4.59 0.77
CA THR A 289 9.95 3.23 0.88
C THR A 289 11.07 2.18 0.94
N GLY A 290 10.72 0.90 1.05
CA GLY A 290 11.64 -0.21 1.29
C GLY A 290 12.92 -0.24 0.46
N SER A 291 12.83 0.05 -0.84
CA SER A 291 13.99 0.08 -1.73
C SER A 291 14.73 1.42 -1.77
N GLY A 292 14.33 2.39 -0.95
CA GLY A 292 14.84 3.76 -0.98
C GLY A 292 14.14 4.65 -2.01
N TRP A 293 12.98 4.21 -2.55
CA TRP A 293 12.21 4.99 -3.50
C TRP A 293 11.49 6.16 -2.80
N VAL A 294 11.57 7.32 -3.44
CA VAL A 294 10.83 8.55 -3.09
C VAL A 294 9.96 8.89 -4.28
N ASP A 295 8.68 9.13 -4.04
CA ASP A 295 7.76 9.47 -5.11
C ASP A 295 7.96 10.91 -5.59
N GLU A 296 8.10 11.06 -6.89
CA GLU A 296 8.28 12.36 -7.55
C GLU A 296 7.02 13.23 -7.46
N TRP A 297 5.83 12.63 -7.42
CA TRP A 297 4.58 13.36 -7.25
C TRP A 297 4.40 13.94 -5.84
N GLN A 298 5.14 13.43 -4.84
CA GLN A 298 5.17 14.06 -3.51
C GLN A 298 6.16 15.21 -3.42
N VAL A 299 7.24 15.18 -4.21
CA VAL A 299 8.35 16.12 -4.08
C VAL A 299 8.28 17.25 -5.11
N GLN A 300 8.06 16.94 -6.38
CA GLN A 300 8.07 17.96 -7.44
C GLN A 300 6.99 19.04 -7.27
N PRO A 301 5.74 18.74 -6.82
CA PRO A 301 4.79 19.80 -6.53
C PRO A 301 5.32 20.84 -5.54
N LEU A 302 5.97 20.40 -4.46
CA LEU A 302 6.59 21.32 -3.51
C LEU A 302 7.69 22.17 -4.17
N GLU A 303 8.53 21.58 -5.03
CA GLU A 303 9.59 22.29 -5.73
C GLU A 303 9.07 23.37 -6.67
N TYR A 304 7.99 23.11 -7.40
CA TYR A 304 7.31 24.11 -8.23
C TYR A 304 6.63 25.18 -7.38
N LEU A 305 5.85 24.80 -6.37
CA LEU A 305 5.05 25.71 -5.54
C LEU A 305 5.91 26.64 -4.68
N THR A 306 7.13 26.23 -4.31
CA THR A 306 8.09 27.08 -3.59
C THR A 306 9.01 27.87 -4.52
N CYS A 307 8.80 27.83 -5.84
CA CYS A 307 9.75 28.36 -6.83
C CYS A 307 11.19 27.85 -6.61
N GLY A 308 11.33 26.59 -6.21
CA GLY A 308 12.64 25.98 -5.91
C GLY A 308 13.29 26.44 -4.59
N ASN A 309 12.63 27.29 -3.79
CA ASN A 309 13.14 27.74 -2.48
C ASN A 309 12.90 26.66 -1.40
N CYS A 310 13.32 25.44 -1.69
CA CYS A 310 13.15 24.29 -0.82
C CYS A 310 14.35 23.34 -0.89
N ALA A 311 14.42 22.46 0.10
CA ALA A 311 15.35 21.33 0.14
C ALA A 311 14.57 20.07 0.50
N THR A 312 14.78 18.97 -0.23
CA THR A 312 14.24 17.65 0.10
C THR A 312 15.35 16.72 0.53
N ALA A 313 15.19 16.09 1.70
CA ALA A 313 16.13 15.16 2.29
C ALA A 313 15.54 13.76 2.41
N SER A 314 16.29 12.73 2.03
CA SER A 314 15.89 11.34 2.18
C SER A 314 17.11 10.43 2.34
N MET A 315 16.89 9.17 2.79
CA MET A 315 17.94 8.16 2.82
C MET A 315 17.39 6.77 2.54
N GLN A 316 18.26 5.88 2.07
CA GLN A 316 17.95 4.47 1.83
C GLN A 316 18.28 3.62 3.06
N TYR A 317 17.37 2.72 3.44
CA TYR A 317 17.57 1.82 4.58
C TYR A 317 17.53 0.33 4.19
N SER A 318 17.07 0.01 2.97
CA SER A 318 16.98 -1.37 2.47
C SER A 318 17.15 -1.41 0.96
N PHE A 319 17.36 -2.63 0.41
CA PHE A 319 17.32 -2.88 -1.03
C PHE A 319 16.02 -3.54 -1.47
N VAL A 320 15.23 -4.01 -0.50
CA VAL A 320 14.11 -4.90 -0.74
C VAL A 320 12.87 -4.08 -1.09
N PRO A 321 12.06 -4.48 -2.08
CA PRO A 321 10.80 -3.83 -2.39
C PRO A 321 9.88 -3.73 -1.16
N SER A 322 9.10 -2.65 -1.07
CA SER A 322 8.23 -2.33 0.07
C SER A 322 7.28 -3.48 0.44
N SER A 323 6.75 -4.20 -0.56
CA SER A 323 5.86 -5.34 -0.35
C SER A 323 6.51 -6.51 0.41
N ILE A 324 7.83 -6.67 0.29
CA ILE A 324 8.58 -7.70 1.03
C ILE A 324 8.98 -7.16 2.40
N ASN A 325 9.49 -5.93 2.48
CA ASN A 325 9.81 -5.29 3.77
C ASN A 325 8.61 -5.22 4.69
N PHE A 326 7.44 -4.94 4.14
CA PHE A 326 6.18 -4.97 4.85
C PHE A 326 5.89 -6.30 5.57
N LEU A 327 6.33 -7.40 4.97
CA LEU A 327 6.12 -8.76 5.52
C LEU A 327 7.28 -9.24 6.41
N THR A 328 8.45 -8.60 6.36
CA THR A 328 9.67 -9.15 6.95
C THR A 328 10.36 -8.26 7.96
N ASP A 329 10.28 -6.93 7.82
CA ASP A 329 11.18 -6.04 8.57
C ASP A 329 10.66 -4.59 8.64
N LEU A 330 9.56 -4.39 9.36
CA LEU A 330 9.00 -3.06 9.62
C LEU A 330 9.89 -2.23 10.53
N ASP A 331 10.54 -2.87 11.51
CA ASP A 331 11.33 -2.20 12.55
C ASP A 331 12.48 -1.36 11.96
N VAL A 332 13.14 -1.85 10.91
CA VAL A 332 14.24 -1.11 10.24
C VAL A 332 13.72 0.14 9.52
N SER A 333 12.50 0.10 8.98
CA SER A 333 11.90 1.27 8.35
C SER A 333 11.55 2.35 9.37
N GLU A 334 11.03 1.95 10.52
CA GLU A 334 10.74 2.82 11.67
C GLU A 334 12.02 3.46 12.23
N GLU A 335 13.03 2.64 12.54
CA GLU A 335 14.33 3.10 13.03
C GLU A 335 14.97 4.11 12.07
N SER A 336 14.94 3.82 10.76
CA SER A 336 15.47 4.71 9.73
C SER A 336 14.77 6.07 9.71
N ALA A 337 13.45 6.10 9.80
CA ALA A 337 12.68 7.34 9.80
C ALA A 337 12.97 8.18 11.06
N VAL A 338 13.02 7.53 12.23
CA VAL A 338 13.36 8.18 13.50
C VAL A 338 14.76 8.80 13.46
N ILE A 339 15.76 8.02 13.03
CA ILE A 339 17.16 8.49 12.95
C ILE A 339 17.27 9.68 12.00
N LEU A 340 16.68 9.61 10.81
CA LEU A 340 16.74 10.69 9.83
C LEU A 340 16.09 11.96 10.36
N PHE A 341 14.87 11.86 10.89
CA PHE A 341 14.13 13.00 11.42
C PHE A 341 14.87 13.65 12.60
N GLU A 342 15.28 12.85 13.60
CA GLU A 342 15.95 13.37 14.80
C GLU A 342 17.28 14.04 14.48
N THR A 343 18.01 13.52 13.48
CA THR A 343 19.30 14.11 13.08
C THR A 343 19.11 15.44 12.36
N ILE A 344 18.13 15.53 11.44
CA ILE A 344 17.81 16.80 10.75
C ILE A 344 17.18 17.80 11.73
N ARG A 345 16.24 17.36 12.58
CA ARG A 345 15.58 18.23 13.55
C ARG A 345 16.60 18.89 14.50
N ARG A 346 17.56 18.13 14.98
CA ARG A 346 18.64 18.66 15.83
C ARG A 346 19.43 19.76 15.11
N ALA A 347 19.76 19.56 13.83
CA ALA A 347 20.46 20.58 13.04
C ALA A 347 19.59 21.83 12.80
N VAL A 348 18.28 21.68 12.61
CA VAL A 348 17.35 22.82 12.52
C VAL A 348 17.23 23.57 13.85
N ASP A 349 17.24 22.86 14.98
CA ASP A 349 17.12 23.46 16.31
C ASP A 349 18.36 24.29 16.71
N GLU A 350 19.53 24.04 16.10
CA GLU A 350 20.74 24.86 16.27
C GLU A 350 20.62 26.23 15.60
N ILE A 351 19.64 26.42 14.69
CA ILE A 351 19.42 27.69 14.00
C ILE A 351 18.53 28.61 14.86
N PRO A 352 18.79 29.92 14.94
CA PRO A 352 17.90 30.87 15.58
C PRO A 352 16.46 30.78 15.03
N GLU A 353 15.46 30.85 15.90
CA GLU A 353 14.06 30.60 15.58
C GLU A 353 13.55 31.47 14.43
N ASP A 354 13.96 32.73 14.38
CA ASP A 354 13.60 33.71 13.35
C ASP A 354 14.20 33.42 11.96
N ARG A 355 15.12 32.46 11.85
CA ARG A 355 15.80 32.08 10.61
C ARG A 355 15.62 30.61 10.26
N ARG A 356 14.87 29.87 11.06
CA ARG A 356 14.63 28.44 10.80
C ARG A 356 13.82 28.22 9.54
N PRO A 357 14.24 27.31 8.65
CA PRO A 357 13.36 26.84 7.58
C PRO A 357 12.15 26.13 8.17
N ALA A 358 11.00 26.24 7.50
CA ALA A 358 9.83 25.43 7.84
C ALA A 358 10.12 23.94 7.57
N LEU A 359 9.78 23.08 8.52
CA LEU A 359 10.09 21.66 8.48
C LEU A 359 8.85 20.82 8.22
N PHE A 360 8.81 20.20 7.04
CA PHE A 360 7.72 19.31 6.65
C PHE A 360 8.18 17.85 6.57
N VAL A 361 7.23 16.94 6.74
CA VAL A 361 7.46 15.50 6.55
C VAL A 361 6.48 14.93 5.51
N CYS A 362 6.96 13.99 4.71
CA CYS A 362 6.10 13.23 3.82
C CYS A 362 6.53 11.78 3.70
N GLY A 363 5.64 10.97 3.16
CA GLY A 363 5.91 9.58 2.83
C GLY A 363 4.72 8.94 2.15
N GLU A 364 4.96 7.88 1.40
CA GLU A 364 3.93 7.09 0.73
C GLU A 364 4.02 5.65 1.20
N SER A 365 2.85 5.00 1.38
CA SER A 365 2.79 3.59 1.72
C SER A 365 3.63 3.26 2.97
N LEU A 366 4.63 2.41 2.85
CA LEU A 366 5.59 2.08 3.92
C LEU A 366 6.38 3.31 4.38
N GLY A 367 6.63 4.30 3.51
CA GLY A 367 7.24 5.57 3.89
C GLY A 367 6.30 6.41 4.78
N ALA A 368 4.99 6.43 4.49
CA ALA A 368 4.00 7.08 5.34
C ALA A 368 3.88 6.36 6.71
N TYR A 369 3.89 5.03 6.70
CA TYR A 369 3.93 4.22 7.91
C TYR A 369 5.13 4.58 8.79
N ALA A 370 6.34 4.51 8.24
CA ALA A 370 7.57 4.77 8.98
C ALA A 370 7.69 6.24 9.44
N SER A 371 7.30 7.21 8.59
CA SER A 371 7.30 8.63 8.95
C SER A 371 6.44 8.94 10.17
N GLN A 372 5.31 8.28 10.33
CA GLN A 372 4.42 8.46 11.47
C GLN A 372 4.97 7.86 12.78
N HIS A 373 5.81 6.83 12.69
CA HIS A 373 6.45 6.21 13.87
C HIS A 373 7.51 7.10 14.55
N VAL A 374 7.92 8.17 13.90
CA VAL A 374 8.77 9.21 14.51
C VAL A 374 8.07 9.88 15.70
N PHE A 375 6.75 9.94 15.65
CA PHE A 375 5.93 10.74 16.55
C PHE A 375 5.10 9.88 17.49
N SER A 376 4.98 10.32 18.74
CA SER A 376 4.15 9.64 19.76
C SER A 376 2.64 9.80 19.53
N GLY A 377 2.22 10.67 18.61
CA GLY A 377 0.85 10.96 18.23
C GLY A 377 0.72 12.30 17.53
N ILE A 378 -0.50 12.68 17.15
CA ILE A 378 -0.74 13.89 16.35
C ILE A 378 -0.27 15.18 17.04
N VAL A 379 -0.37 15.27 18.36
CA VAL A 379 0.10 16.46 19.12
C VAL A 379 1.61 16.63 19.00
N ASP A 380 2.36 15.53 18.97
CA ASP A 380 3.80 15.53 18.78
C ASP A 380 4.17 15.99 17.36
N VAL A 381 3.45 15.52 16.33
CA VAL A 381 3.58 16.02 14.94
C VAL A 381 3.42 17.54 14.91
N LEU A 382 2.32 18.04 15.47
CA LEU A 382 1.98 19.47 15.46
C LEU A 382 2.97 20.34 16.24
N SER A 383 3.71 19.77 17.19
CA SER A 383 4.71 20.50 17.98
C SER A 383 6.11 20.49 17.36
N ARG A 384 6.38 19.57 16.45
CA ARG A 384 7.74 19.30 15.92
C ARG A 384 7.88 19.52 14.42
N THR A 385 6.77 19.74 13.71
CA THR A 385 6.74 20.00 12.27
C THR A 385 5.85 21.19 11.95
N ASP A 386 6.03 21.77 10.78
CA ASP A 386 5.17 22.82 10.23
C ASP A 386 4.04 22.24 9.35
N GLY A 387 4.08 20.94 9.08
CA GLY A 387 3.04 20.20 8.39
C GLY A 387 3.50 18.83 7.90
N ALA A 388 2.53 18.04 7.42
CA ALA A 388 2.78 16.71 6.90
C ALA A 388 1.86 16.36 5.73
N LEU A 389 2.38 15.58 4.77
CA LEU A 389 1.60 14.94 3.72
C LEU A 389 1.90 13.44 3.70
N TRP A 390 0.97 12.64 4.20
CA TRP A 390 1.06 11.18 4.17
C TRP A 390 0.11 10.61 3.14
N VAL A 391 0.65 9.79 2.25
CA VAL A 391 -0.03 9.30 1.06
C VAL A 391 -0.17 7.78 1.13
N GLY A 392 -1.37 7.26 0.90
CA GLY A 392 -1.62 5.82 0.90
C GLY A 392 -1.20 5.12 2.19
N THR A 393 -1.41 5.78 3.34
CA THR A 393 -1.03 5.24 4.66
C THR A 393 -1.80 3.96 4.94
N PRO A 394 -1.14 2.83 5.27
CA PRO A 394 -1.84 1.63 5.71
C PRO A 394 -2.71 1.89 6.95
N ALA A 395 -3.97 1.49 6.92
CA ALA A 395 -4.94 1.78 7.99
C ALA A 395 -4.57 1.19 9.37
N PHE A 396 -3.69 0.18 9.40
CA PHE A 396 -3.15 -0.38 10.64
C PHE A 396 -2.00 0.45 11.26
N THR A 397 -1.54 1.55 10.60
CA THR A 397 -0.58 2.49 11.18
C THR A 397 -1.17 3.08 12.46
N PRO A 398 -0.48 3.00 13.62
CA PRO A 398 -1.09 3.33 14.91
C PRO A 398 -1.77 4.71 14.97
N MET A 399 -1.08 5.77 14.51
CA MET A 399 -1.63 7.13 14.51
C MET A 399 -2.82 7.26 13.56
N HIS A 400 -2.77 6.67 12.37
CA HIS A 400 -3.89 6.65 11.41
C HIS A 400 -5.10 5.94 12.01
N ALA A 401 -4.90 4.77 12.62
CA ALA A 401 -5.95 4.00 13.28
C ALA A 401 -6.59 4.76 14.46
N GLU A 402 -5.77 5.42 15.29
CA GLU A 402 -6.23 6.25 16.40
C GLU A 402 -7.10 7.41 15.92
N LEU A 403 -6.60 8.18 14.94
CA LEU A 403 -7.35 9.30 14.35
C LEU A 403 -8.66 8.84 13.71
N THR A 404 -8.65 7.72 12.99
CA THR A 404 -9.85 7.13 12.39
C THR A 404 -10.85 6.67 13.47
N ALA A 405 -10.38 6.12 14.57
CA ALA A 405 -11.23 5.67 15.67
C ALA A 405 -11.95 6.83 16.40
N ILE A 406 -11.29 8.00 16.51
CA ILE A 406 -11.87 9.19 17.16
C ILE A 406 -12.62 10.12 16.19
N ARG A 407 -12.85 9.68 14.95
CA ARG A 407 -13.55 10.49 13.94
C ARG A 407 -14.93 10.96 14.41
N HIS A 408 -15.38 12.07 13.90
CA HIS A 408 -16.72 12.60 14.19
C HIS A 408 -17.78 11.56 13.79
N ARG A 409 -18.79 11.44 14.64
CA ARG A 409 -19.94 10.57 14.39
C ARG A 409 -20.62 10.97 13.08
N GLY A 410 -20.73 10.03 12.13
CA GLY A 410 -21.29 10.26 10.80
C GLY A 410 -20.29 10.75 9.75
N SER A 411 -18.99 10.76 10.06
CA SER A 411 -17.95 10.75 9.03
C SER A 411 -17.51 9.31 8.74
N PRO A 412 -17.28 8.94 7.46
CA PRO A 412 -16.96 7.57 7.11
C PRO A 412 -15.48 7.24 7.39
N GLU A 413 -15.19 5.93 7.48
CA GLU A 413 -13.83 5.43 7.66
C GLU A 413 -12.91 5.80 6.48
N VAL A 414 -13.45 5.88 5.26
CA VAL A 414 -12.69 6.27 4.06
C VAL A 414 -12.28 7.73 4.04
N ALA A 415 -12.94 8.60 4.79
CA ALA A 415 -12.65 10.03 4.90
C ALA A 415 -13.03 10.54 6.30
N PRO A 416 -12.24 10.17 7.33
CA PRO A 416 -12.50 10.58 8.70
C PRO A 416 -12.46 12.10 8.88
N VAL A 417 -13.41 12.67 9.60
CA VAL A 417 -13.33 14.05 10.07
C VAL A 417 -12.92 14.06 11.53
N VAL A 418 -11.76 14.61 11.83
CA VAL A 418 -11.19 14.68 13.19
C VAL A 418 -11.14 16.14 13.63
N ALA A 419 -11.65 16.44 14.82
CA ALA A 419 -11.68 17.80 15.40
C ALA A 419 -12.15 18.88 14.39
N ASN A 420 -13.16 18.55 13.58
CA ASN A 420 -13.73 19.38 12.52
C ASN A 420 -12.70 19.85 11.45
N GLY A 421 -11.66 19.05 11.21
CA GLY A 421 -10.61 19.36 10.22
C GLY A 421 -9.62 20.45 10.67
N ARG A 422 -9.56 20.76 11.98
CA ARG A 422 -8.78 21.89 12.52
C ARG A 422 -7.30 21.84 12.19
N HIS A 423 -6.67 20.66 12.19
CA HIS A 423 -5.25 20.47 11.83
C HIS A 423 -5.08 19.32 10.85
N VAL A 424 -5.85 18.24 11.01
CA VAL A 424 -5.74 17.01 10.23
C VAL A 424 -6.93 16.89 9.28
N ARG A 425 -6.64 16.66 8.00
CA ARG A 425 -7.64 16.41 6.96
C ARG A 425 -7.34 15.14 6.21
N PHE A 426 -8.37 14.29 6.07
CA PHE A 426 -8.34 13.08 5.25
C PHE A 426 -8.98 13.40 3.91
N VAL A 427 -8.25 13.13 2.83
CA VAL A 427 -8.58 13.61 1.49
C VAL A 427 -8.60 12.43 0.52
N ASN A 428 -9.76 12.18 -0.08
CA ASN A 428 -9.92 11.22 -1.18
C ASN A 428 -9.79 11.92 -2.54
N VAL A 429 -10.27 13.16 -2.59
CA VAL A 429 -10.17 14.09 -3.73
C VAL A 429 -9.89 15.50 -3.18
N PRO A 430 -9.26 16.41 -3.95
CA PRO A 430 -8.83 17.73 -3.45
C PRO A 430 -9.93 18.56 -2.79
N GLU A 431 -11.17 18.40 -3.22
CA GLU A 431 -12.34 19.09 -2.67
C GLU A 431 -12.56 18.76 -1.17
N ASN A 432 -12.08 17.58 -0.74
CA ASN A 432 -12.15 17.17 0.68
C ASN A 432 -11.24 17.99 1.61
N LEU A 433 -10.40 18.86 1.06
CA LEU A 433 -9.68 19.84 1.87
C LEU A 433 -10.64 20.84 2.55
N TRP A 434 -11.80 21.13 1.96
CA TRP A 434 -12.70 22.20 2.42
C TRP A 434 -14.04 21.68 2.89
N ALA A 435 -14.48 20.55 2.37
CA ALA A 435 -15.73 19.91 2.75
C ALA A 435 -15.52 18.40 2.89
N ASP A 436 -16.29 17.77 3.74
CA ASP A 436 -16.27 16.31 3.84
C ASP A 436 -16.92 15.65 2.59
N VAL A 437 -16.87 14.33 2.52
CA VAL A 437 -17.41 13.56 1.37
C VAL A 437 -18.93 13.69 1.19
N TYR A 438 -19.63 14.31 2.13
CA TYR A 438 -21.07 14.63 2.04
C TYR A 438 -21.32 16.09 1.71
N GLY A 439 -20.28 16.88 1.41
CA GLY A 439 -20.36 18.30 1.09
C GLY A 439 -20.60 19.21 2.30
N ARG A 440 -20.37 18.72 3.54
CA ARG A 440 -20.45 19.55 4.75
C ARG A 440 -19.12 20.29 4.92
N GLU A 441 -19.18 21.61 5.03
CA GLU A 441 -17.99 22.44 5.22
C GLU A 441 -17.22 22.05 6.49
N LEU A 442 -15.89 21.99 6.37
CA LEU A 442 -14.98 21.81 7.49
C LEU A 442 -14.70 23.15 8.16
N GLY A 443 -14.24 23.12 9.41
CA GLY A 443 -13.86 24.32 10.15
C GLY A 443 -12.56 24.95 9.64
N ASP A 444 -12.14 26.04 10.32
CA ASP A 444 -10.86 26.70 10.05
C ASP A 444 -9.70 25.70 10.12
N TRP A 445 -8.78 25.81 9.17
CA TRP A 445 -7.61 24.93 9.11
C TRP A 445 -6.36 25.64 9.62
N ASN A 446 -6.02 25.35 10.86
CA ASN A 446 -4.91 25.96 11.56
C ASN A 446 -3.58 25.27 11.24
N TYR A 447 -2.50 26.04 11.26
CA TYR A 447 -1.15 25.48 11.22
C TYR A 447 -0.76 24.85 12.57
N PRO A 448 0.12 23.82 12.58
CA PRO A 448 0.58 23.05 11.42
C PRO A 448 -0.55 22.26 10.74
N ARG A 449 -0.42 22.07 9.43
CA ARG A 449 -1.41 21.39 8.59
C ARG A 449 -0.97 19.99 8.21
N VAL A 450 -1.81 19.02 8.47
CA VAL A 450 -1.55 17.60 8.20
C VAL A 450 -2.59 17.05 7.26
N VAL A 451 -2.15 16.41 6.18
CA VAL A 451 -3.03 15.75 5.21
C VAL A 451 -2.71 14.27 5.11
N TYR A 452 -3.76 13.46 5.18
CA TYR A 452 -3.77 12.06 4.77
C TYR A 452 -4.46 11.97 3.41
N ALA A 453 -3.69 11.73 2.35
CA ALA A 453 -4.23 11.44 1.03
C ALA A 453 -4.46 9.92 0.90
N GLN A 454 -5.71 9.50 0.65
CA GLN A 454 -6.05 8.08 0.56
C GLN A 454 -7.24 7.85 -0.37
N HIS A 455 -7.12 6.87 -1.28
CA HIS A 455 -8.22 6.52 -2.17
C HIS A 455 -9.08 5.41 -1.57
N PRO A 456 -10.41 5.47 -1.71
CA PRO A 456 -11.28 4.37 -1.30
C PRO A 456 -10.94 3.04 -1.96
N SER A 457 -10.40 3.05 -3.20
CA SER A 457 -10.00 1.85 -3.94
C SER A 457 -8.58 1.36 -3.64
N ASP A 458 -7.83 2.00 -2.73
CA ASP A 458 -6.45 1.63 -2.45
C ASP A 458 -6.33 0.38 -1.54
N PRO A 459 -5.96 -0.80 -2.06
CA PRO A 459 -5.84 -2.00 -1.25
C PRO A 459 -4.69 -1.96 -0.24
N VAL A 460 -3.69 -1.08 -0.44
CA VAL A 460 -2.58 -0.91 0.51
C VAL A 460 -3.07 -0.23 1.79
N VAL A 461 -3.96 0.75 1.64
CA VAL A 461 -4.60 1.41 2.78
C VAL A 461 -5.47 0.42 3.56
N TRP A 462 -6.36 -0.31 2.89
CA TRP A 462 -7.46 -1.02 3.54
C TRP A 462 -7.14 -2.46 3.95
N TRP A 463 -6.02 -3.02 3.50
CA TRP A 463 -5.66 -4.37 3.90
C TRP A 463 -5.12 -4.41 5.34
N ASN A 464 -5.71 -5.27 6.16
CA ASN A 464 -5.22 -5.59 7.50
C ASN A 464 -5.64 -7.02 7.90
N SER A 465 -5.03 -7.57 8.95
CA SER A 465 -5.31 -8.92 9.43
C SER A 465 -6.74 -9.09 9.98
N GLU A 466 -7.39 -8.02 10.41
CA GLU A 466 -8.74 -8.06 10.97
C GLU A 466 -9.80 -8.40 9.92
N LEU A 467 -9.52 -8.16 8.63
CA LEU A 467 -10.38 -8.57 7.52
C LEU A 467 -10.68 -10.08 7.49
N VAL A 468 -9.90 -10.90 8.20
CA VAL A 468 -10.16 -12.34 8.32
C VAL A 468 -11.47 -12.59 9.07
N TRP A 469 -11.81 -11.77 10.09
CA TRP A 469 -12.96 -12.00 10.98
C TRP A 469 -13.86 -10.80 11.23
N HIS A 470 -13.39 -9.57 11.04
CA HIS A 470 -14.18 -8.35 11.25
C HIS A 470 -14.52 -7.67 9.93
N LYS A 471 -15.79 -7.25 9.82
CA LYS A 471 -16.24 -6.41 8.71
C LYS A 471 -15.89 -4.96 9.03
N PRO A 472 -15.05 -4.29 8.24
CA PRO A 472 -14.71 -2.89 8.46
C PRO A 472 -15.86 -1.97 8.07
N ASP A 473 -15.83 -0.76 8.60
CA ASP A 473 -16.86 0.25 8.33
C ASP A 473 -16.82 0.71 6.87
N TRP A 474 -15.64 0.84 6.26
CA TRP A 474 -15.49 1.29 4.88
C TRP A 474 -16.21 0.41 3.83
N ILE A 475 -16.48 -0.88 4.13
CA ILE A 475 -17.34 -1.73 3.28
C ILE A 475 -18.83 -1.50 3.58
N SER A 476 -19.16 -1.03 4.79
CA SER A 476 -20.53 -0.84 5.25
C SER A 476 -21.08 0.54 4.92
N GLU A 477 -20.23 1.54 5.04
CA GLU A 477 -20.49 2.94 4.78
C GLU A 477 -20.40 3.18 3.27
N LYS A 478 -21.49 3.08 2.57
CA LYS A 478 -21.52 3.33 1.13
C LYS A 478 -21.30 4.82 0.87
N VAL A 479 -20.06 5.17 0.63
CA VAL A 479 -19.67 6.50 0.18
C VAL A 479 -19.54 6.45 -1.35
N ASP A 480 -20.05 7.45 -2.04
CA ASP A 480 -19.80 7.60 -3.47
C ASP A 480 -18.29 7.75 -3.71
N GLY A 481 -17.77 6.96 -4.62
CA GLY A 481 -16.35 6.89 -4.89
C GLY A 481 -16.01 5.83 -5.93
N ASP A 482 -14.76 5.45 -5.98
CA ASP A 482 -14.19 4.52 -6.95
C ASP A 482 -14.29 3.03 -6.52
N VAL A 483 -15.01 2.74 -5.43
CA VAL A 483 -15.30 1.37 -4.97
C VAL A 483 -16.68 0.92 -5.43
N SER A 484 -16.77 -0.31 -5.92
CA SER A 484 -18.06 -0.88 -6.34
C SER A 484 -19.06 -0.94 -5.17
N PRO A 485 -20.28 -0.38 -5.31
CA PRO A 485 -21.33 -0.47 -4.29
C PRO A 485 -21.82 -1.92 -4.07
N HIS A 486 -21.41 -2.86 -4.93
CA HIS A 486 -21.71 -4.28 -4.85
C HIS A 486 -20.61 -5.11 -4.17
N MET A 487 -19.52 -4.47 -3.73
CA MET A 487 -18.52 -5.14 -2.90
C MET A 487 -19.15 -5.60 -1.58
N GLN A 488 -18.91 -6.86 -1.24
CA GLN A 488 -19.46 -7.48 -0.05
C GLN A 488 -18.36 -8.12 0.79
N TYR A 489 -18.46 -7.94 2.10
CA TYR A 489 -17.57 -8.61 3.03
C TYR A 489 -17.92 -10.10 3.16
N THR A 490 -16.92 -10.94 2.97
CA THR A 490 -16.96 -12.38 3.26
C THR A 490 -15.75 -12.74 4.12
N ARG A 491 -15.99 -13.29 5.32
CA ARG A 491 -14.92 -13.66 6.28
C ARG A 491 -13.80 -14.45 5.61
N GLY A 492 -12.56 -14.06 5.83
CA GLY A 492 -11.37 -14.68 5.25
C GLY A 492 -11.22 -14.47 3.74
N ALA A 493 -12.30 -14.48 2.97
CA ALA A 493 -12.24 -14.27 1.53
C ALA A 493 -11.89 -12.82 1.18
N THR A 494 -12.50 -11.84 1.85
CA THR A 494 -12.19 -10.42 1.64
C THR A 494 -10.72 -10.12 1.95
N TYR A 495 -10.14 -10.72 2.99
CA TYR A 495 -8.71 -10.63 3.28
C TYR A 495 -7.85 -11.06 2.09
N ILE A 496 -8.15 -12.22 1.50
CA ILE A 496 -7.43 -12.73 0.32
C ILE A 496 -7.70 -11.85 -0.91
N GLN A 497 -8.93 -11.37 -1.09
CA GLN A 497 -9.29 -10.50 -2.21
C GLN A 497 -8.48 -9.19 -2.19
N VAL A 498 -8.45 -8.49 -1.07
CA VAL A 498 -7.71 -7.22 -0.93
C VAL A 498 -6.19 -7.47 -1.01
N LEU A 499 -5.69 -8.58 -0.42
CA LEU A 499 -4.28 -8.96 -0.53
C LEU A 499 -3.82 -9.14 -1.98
N VAL A 500 -4.63 -9.79 -2.82
CA VAL A 500 -4.26 -10.01 -4.23
C VAL A 500 -4.58 -8.80 -5.14
N ASP A 501 -5.23 -7.76 -4.63
CA ASP A 501 -5.37 -6.48 -5.30
C ASP A 501 -4.12 -5.59 -5.11
N MET A 502 -3.33 -5.78 -4.02
CA MET A 502 -2.12 -4.98 -3.76
C MET A 502 -1.09 -4.98 -4.91
N PRO A 503 -0.75 -6.13 -5.55
CA PRO A 503 0.25 -6.13 -6.63
C PRO A 503 -0.17 -5.33 -7.87
N VAL A 504 -1.43 -5.01 -8.03
CA VAL A 504 -1.94 -4.20 -9.14
C VAL A 504 -2.29 -2.77 -8.71
N ALA A 505 -2.14 -2.43 -7.43
CA ALA A 505 -2.53 -1.15 -6.86
C ALA A 505 -1.83 0.04 -7.55
N GLY A 506 -0.53 -0.06 -7.80
CA GLY A 506 0.25 0.96 -8.50
C GLY A 506 0.12 0.93 -10.04
N THR A 507 -0.80 0.13 -10.61
CA THR A 507 -1.11 0.13 -12.05
C THR A 507 -2.43 0.83 -12.38
N ALA A 508 -3.14 1.30 -11.36
CA ALA A 508 -4.32 2.13 -11.54
C ALA A 508 -3.94 3.51 -12.13
N PRO A 509 -4.84 4.16 -12.87
CA PRO A 509 -4.64 5.56 -13.25
C PRO A 509 -4.49 6.46 -12.02
N GLY A 510 -3.84 7.64 -12.19
CA GLY A 510 -3.76 8.66 -11.15
C GLY A 510 -5.14 9.00 -10.56
N GLY A 511 -5.23 9.19 -9.26
CA GLY A 511 -6.48 9.38 -8.52
C GLY A 511 -7.21 8.10 -8.13
N HIS A 512 -6.63 6.91 -8.38
CA HIS A 512 -7.22 5.61 -8.06
C HIS A 512 -6.19 4.60 -7.57
N GLY A 513 -6.65 3.63 -6.78
CA GLY A 513 -5.78 2.61 -6.21
C GLY A 513 -4.63 3.25 -5.42
N HIS A 514 -3.44 2.72 -5.58
CA HIS A 514 -2.22 3.24 -4.93
C HIS A 514 -1.39 4.10 -5.89
N THR A 515 -2.08 4.96 -6.66
CA THR A 515 -1.47 5.84 -7.68
C THR A 515 -1.94 7.28 -7.44
N TYR A 516 -1.10 8.04 -6.75
CA TYR A 516 -1.35 9.43 -6.34
C TYR A 516 -0.51 10.35 -7.21
N HIS A 517 -1.15 11.23 -7.98
CA HIS A 517 -0.50 12.07 -8.97
C HIS A 517 -0.87 13.55 -8.79
N GLU A 518 -1.62 14.10 -9.75
CA GLU A 518 -1.92 15.53 -9.85
C GLU A 518 -2.68 16.09 -8.63
N GLU A 519 -3.45 15.25 -7.95
CA GLU A 519 -4.17 15.62 -6.73
C GLU A 519 -3.25 16.09 -5.60
N LEU A 520 -1.96 15.69 -5.61
CA LEU A 520 -1.01 16.12 -4.59
C LEU A 520 -0.58 17.57 -4.74
N ILE A 521 -0.76 18.19 -5.92
CA ILE A 521 -0.43 19.60 -6.16
C ILE A 521 -1.29 20.53 -5.31
N PRO A 522 -2.64 20.49 -5.39
CA PRO A 522 -3.49 21.31 -4.53
C PRO A 522 -3.35 20.96 -3.03
N LEU A 523 -2.98 19.73 -2.67
CA LEU A 523 -2.73 19.38 -1.27
C LEU A 523 -1.52 20.14 -0.72
N TRP A 524 -0.40 20.16 -1.44
CA TRP A 524 0.76 20.94 -1.06
C TRP A 524 0.49 22.45 -1.07
N GLU A 525 -0.23 22.96 -2.07
CA GLU A 525 -0.63 24.38 -2.12
C GLU A 525 -1.38 24.78 -0.85
N ALA A 526 -2.34 23.95 -0.43
CA ALA A 526 -3.14 24.21 0.76
C ALA A 526 -2.35 24.02 2.07
N ILE A 527 -1.44 23.02 2.16
CA ILE A 527 -0.55 22.83 3.32
C ILE A 527 0.36 24.08 3.49
N LEU A 528 0.88 24.60 2.38
CA LEU A 528 1.74 25.80 2.38
C LEU A 528 0.96 27.10 2.54
N GLY A 529 -0.37 27.10 2.39
CA GLY A 529 -1.24 28.28 2.51
C GLY A 529 -1.00 29.33 1.44
N LEU A 530 -0.79 28.92 0.19
CA LEU A 530 -0.38 29.84 -0.87
C LEU A 530 -1.53 30.69 -1.46
N ARG A 531 -2.80 30.29 -1.30
CA ARG A 531 -3.98 31.00 -1.85
C ARG A 531 -4.94 31.59 -0.82
N GLU A 532 -4.73 31.38 0.48
CA GLU A 532 -5.77 31.64 1.49
C GLU A 532 -5.99 33.12 1.83
N ASP A 533 -5.05 34.00 1.51
CA ASP A 533 -5.19 35.43 1.82
C ASP A 533 -5.04 36.31 0.58
N GLU A 534 -6.12 36.47 -0.19
CA GLU A 534 -6.22 37.56 -1.18
C GLU A 534 -6.05 38.97 -0.55
N LYS A 535 -6.12 39.06 0.80
CA LYS A 535 -5.99 40.34 1.54
C LYS A 535 -4.62 40.57 2.14
N ASN A 536 -3.81 39.52 2.35
CA ASN A 536 -2.43 39.58 2.85
C ASN A 536 -1.53 38.80 1.89
N ALA A 537 -0.90 39.48 0.94
CA ALA A 537 -0.04 38.89 -0.08
C ALA A 537 1.23 38.28 0.50
N GLY A 538 1.11 37.13 1.15
CA GLY A 538 2.24 36.35 1.67
C GLY A 538 1.77 35.08 2.33
N SER A 539 2.36 33.94 1.92
CA SER A 539 2.12 32.67 2.59
C SER A 539 2.61 32.73 4.03
N HIS A 540 2.09 31.86 4.89
CA HIS A 540 2.53 31.72 6.27
C HIS A 540 4.06 31.50 6.40
N PHE A 541 4.70 30.94 5.38
CA PHE A 541 6.15 30.61 5.33
C PHE A 541 6.97 31.61 4.50
N GLY A 542 6.46 32.81 4.21
CA GLY A 542 7.17 33.83 3.43
C GLY A 542 7.40 33.47 1.96
N LEU A 543 6.61 32.57 1.41
CA LEU A 543 6.66 32.16 0.00
C LEU A 543 5.85 33.14 -0.87
N ASP A 544 6.36 33.48 -2.05
CA ASP A 544 5.61 34.26 -3.04
C ASP A 544 4.54 33.39 -3.72
N SER A 545 3.29 33.81 -3.68
CA SER A 545 2.16 33.13 -4.29
C SER A 545 1.46 33.95 -5.39
N GLN A 546 1.95 35.16 -5.69
CA GLN A 546 1.30 36.07 -6.69
C GLN A 546 1.33 35.50 -8.11
N TRP A 547 2.23 34.58 -8.39
CA TRP A 547 2.35 33.93 -9.70
C TRP A 547 1.32 32.80 -9.92
N ILE A 548 0.63 32.33 -8.87
CA ILE A 548 -0.31 31.21 -8.93
C ILE A 548 -1.60 31.69 -9.62
N GLN A 549 -1.98 30.99 -10.70
CA GLN A 549 -3.16 31.23 -11.52
C GLN A 549 -4.06 29.99 -11.52
N ASP A 550 -5.25 30.07 -12.11
CA ASP A 550 -6.21 28.95 -12.13
C ASP A 550 -5.71 27.72 -12.90
N ASP A 551 -4.84 27.91 -13.90
CA ASP A 551 -4.25 26.82 -14.69
C ASP A 551 -2.91 26.29 -14.14
N THR A 552 -2.46 26.79 -12.99
CA THR A 552 -1.15 26.46 -12.41
C THR A 552 -1.04 24.97 -12.11
N HIS A 553 -2.06 24.35 -11.52
CA HIS A 553 -2.04 22.92 -11.21
C HIS A 553 -1.89 22.07 -12.49
N GLU A 554 -2.61 22.43 -13.55
CA GLU A 554 -2.51 21.73 -14.83
C GLU A 554 -1.11 21.87 -15.46
N LYS A 555 -0.54 23.08 -15.41
CA LYS A 555 0.82 23.36 -15.92
C LYS A 555 1.88 22.55 -15.15
N ILE A 556 1.83 22.55 -13.82
CA ILE A 556 2.74 21.77 -12.97
C ILE A 556 2.56 20.28 -13.24
N GLY A 557 1.33 19.78 -13.24
CA GLY A 557 1.04 18.36 -13.50
C GLY A 557 1.56 17.90 -14.87
N ARG A 558 1.40 18.72 -15.91
CA ARG A 558 1.95 18.47 -17.24
C ARG A 558 3.49 18.43 -17.21
N ALA A 559 4.12 19.39 -16.53
CA ALA A 559 5.57 19.45 -16.42
C ALA A 559 6.15 18.24 -15.68
N ILE A 560 5.51 17.79 -14.61
CA ILE A 560 5.92 16.56 -13.89
C ILE A 560 5.80 15.33 -14.79
N ARG A 561 4.66 15.15 -15.48
CA ARG A 561 4.50 14.04 -16.44
C ARG A 561 5.56 14.06 -17.55
N ASP A 562 5.86 15.23 -18.10
CA ASP A 562 6.88 15.38 -19.13
C ASP A 562 8.28 15.07 -18.60
N ASN A 563 8.60 15.49 -17.38
CA ASN A 563 9.86 15.17 -16.70
C ASN A 563 10.03 13.66 -16.51
N LEU A 564 9.01 12.98 -15.99
CA LEU A 564 9.01 11.53 -15.78
C LEU A 564 9.13 10.77 -17.11
N SER A 565 8.40 11.19 -18.15
CA SER A 565 8.41 10.55 -19.46
C SER A 565 9.71 10.73 -20.24
N ARG A 566 10.43 11.84 -20.05
CA ARG A 566 11.75 12.08 -20.67
C ARG A 566 12.76 11.02 -20.24
N SER A 567 12.76 10.68 -18.95
CA SER A 567 13.68 9.68 -18.41
C SER A 567 13.40 8.26 -18.89
N GLU A 568 12.17 7.97 -19.35
CA GLU A 568 11.81 6.65 -19.91
C GLU A 568 12.15 6.51 -21.39
N ARG A 569 12.19 7.63 -22.14
CA ARG A 569 12.44 7.64 -23.58
C ARG A 569 13.94 7.65 -23.95
N GLN A 570 14.82 8.10 -23.06
CA GLN A 570 16.28 8.10 -23.25
C GLN A 570 16.90 6.78 -22.78
#